data_d1ffb41acb0acf8dcfbdf8852f7e420a
#
_entry.id   d1ffb41acb0acf8dcfbdf8852f7e420a
#
_cell.length_a   1.000
_cell.length_b   1.000
_cell.length_c   1.000
_cell.angle_alpha   90.00
_cell.angle_beta   90.00
_cell.angle_gamma   90.00
#
_symmetry.space_group_name_H-M   'P 1'
#
loop_
_entity.id
_entity.type
_entity.pdbx_description
1 polymer ?
#
loop_
_entity_poly.entity_id
_entity_poly.type
_entity_poly.pdbx_seq_one_letter_code
_entity_poly.pdbx_strand_id
1 'polypeptide(L)'
;PVGAGASDLRNETLRTLLREVRFAAIKGNSSEIRFLAGEKATARGVDADQGVLVSEDNLVASARMAAELSADTGAVVIVSGRIDIVAHAQKAWAVSNGDPLMTRITGSGCMTAVVVGCCVGAAPTELPQACLCATCAMGVAGEVASENMAAVGGGTGTYRSMLLDAMSTLDGPAITCRAKVKYIL
;
A
#
# COMPACT_ATOMS: atom_id res chain seq x y z
N PRO A 1 -9.57 0.67 2.13
CA PRO A 1 -10.78 0.25 2.90
C PRO A 1 -10.58 0.46 4.40
N VAL A 2 -10.55 1.73 4.82
CA VAL A 2 -10.24 2.15 6.19
C VAL A 2 -11.10 1.44 7.22
N GLY A 3 -10.44 0.64 8.08
CA GLY A 3 -11.09 -0.04 9.19
C GLY A 3 -12.00 -1.19 8.75
N ALA A 4 -11.69 -1.84 7.64
CA ALA A 4 -12.32 -3.10 7.25
C ALA A 4 -12.13 -4.13 8.37
N GLY A 5 -13.21 -4.79 8.76
CA GLY A 5 -13.22 -5.70 9.90
C GLY A 5 -13.51 -5.05 11.27
N ALA A 6 -13.48 -3.72 11.37
CA ALA A 6 -13.57 -3.04 12.67
C ALA A 6 -15.02 -2.76 13.16
N SER A 7 -16.01 -2.70 12.28
CA SER A 7 -17.42 -2.53 12.65
C SER A 7 -18.36 -3.00 11.54
N ASP A 8 -19.57 -3.40 11.93
CA ASP A 8 -20.60 -3.90 10.98
C ASP A 8 -20.95 -2.83 9.93
N LEU A 9 -21.12 -1.58 10.33
CA LEU A 9 -21.41 -0.48 9.41
C LEU A 9 -20.34 -0.35 8.32
N ARG A 10 -19.03 -0.36 8.70
CA ARG A 10 -17.93 -0.29 7.75
C ARG A 10 -17.88 -1.52 6.85
N ASN A 11 -18.08 -2.69 7.44
CA ASN A 11 -18.07 -3.95 6.73
C ASN A 11 -19.16 -4.02 5.66
N GLU A 12 -20.38 -3.61 6.00
CA GLU A 12 -21.52 -3.58 5.10
C GLU A 12 -21.32 -2.53 4.00
N THR A 13 -20.86 -1.33 4.38
CA THR A 13 -20.55 -0.26 3.42
C THR A 13 -19.48 -0.70 2.41
N LEU A 14 -18.41 -1.35 2.87
CA LEU A 14 -17.33 -1.82 1.99
C LEU A 14 -17.81 -2.91 1.04
N ARG A 15 -18.64 -3.87 1.51
CA ARG A 15 -19.23 -4.89 0.64
C ARG A 15 -20.17 -4.27 -0.41
N THR A 16 -20.93 -3.26 -0.01
CA THR A 16 -21.81 -2.52 -0.92
C THR A 16 -20.97 -1.79 -1.98
N LEU A 17 -19.93 -1.07 -1.57
CA LEU A 17 -19.03 -0.38 -2.50
C LEU A 17 -18.39 -1.34 -3.50
N LEU A 18 -17.91 -2.51 -3.07
CA LEU A 18 -17.34 -3.51 -3.99
C LEU A 18 -18.32 -4.05 -5.01
N ARG A 19 -19.64 -4.10 -4.69
CA ARG A 19 -20.67 -4.51 -5.64
C ARG A 19 -21.09 -3.41 -6.60
N GLU A 20 -21.17 -2.19 -6.11
CA GLU A 20 -21.80 -1.06 -6.81
C GLU A 20 -20.79 -0.22 -7.61
N VAL A 21 -19.50 -0.25 -7.22
CA VAL A 21 -18.46 0.61 -7.79
C VAL A 21 -17.36 -0.23 -8.41
N ARG A 22 -16.99 0.11 -9.64
CA ARG A 22 -15.79 -0.44 -10.29
C ARG A 22 -14.59 0.41 -9.91
N PHE A 23 -13.72 -0.15 -9.09
CA PHE A 23 -12.49 0.50 -8.65
C PHE A 23 -11.35 0.25 -9.63
N ALA A 24 -10.56 1.27 -9.95
CA ALA A 24 -9.29 1.11 -10.67
C ALA A 24 -8.21 0.51 -9.76
N ALA A 25 -8.21 0.91 -8.48
CA ALA A 25 -7.29 0.40 -7.47
C ALA A 25 -7.96 0.27 -6.09
N ILE A 26 -7.58 -0.75 -5.33
CA ILE A 26 -7.99 -0.98 -3.94
C ILE A 26 -6.70 -1.06 -3.12
N LYS A 27 -6.54 -0.15 -2.15
CA LYS A 27 -5.39 -0.12 -1.26
C LYS A 27 -5.80 -0.32 0.19
N GLY A 28 -5.16 -1.24 0.87
CA GLY A 28 -5.34 -1.47 2.30
C GLY A 28 -4.10 -2.07 2.96
N ASN A 29 -4.10 -2.15 4.29
CA ASN A 29 -3.14 -2.98 4.99
C ASN A 29 -3.53 -4.47 4.89
N SER A 30 -2.68 -5.37 5.38
CA SER A 30 -2.88 -6.81 5.27
C SER A 30 -4.23 -7.27 5.86
N SER A 31 -4.63 -6.77 7.03
CA SER A 31 -5.90 -7.14 7.66
C SER A 31 -7.12 -6.62 6.90
N GLU A 32 -7.04 -5.42 6.36
CA GLU A 32 -8.11 -4.82 5.55
C GLU A 32 -8.32 -5.58 4.24
N ILE A 33 -7.23 -5.96 3.56
CA ILE A 33 -7.31 -6.72 2.30
C ILE A 33 -7.79 -8.15 2.55
N ARG A 34 -7.34 -8.82 3.63
CA ARG A 34 -7.88 -10.13 4.05
C ARG A 34 -9.38 -10.11 4.27
N PHE A 35 -9.87 -9.09 4.94
CA PHE A 35 -11.31 -8.92 5.14
C PHE A 35 -12.05 -8.83 3.82
N LEU A 36 -11.54 -8.04 2.86
CA LEU A 36 -12.16 -7.90 1.54
C LEU A 36 -12.09 -9.17 0.71
N ALA A 37 -11.01 -9.95 0.83
CA ALA A 37 -10.84 -11.24 0.19
C ALA A 37 -11.76 -12.34 0.76
N GLY A 38 -12.58 -12.02 1.77
CA GLY A 38 -13.50 -12.98 2.37
C GLY A 38 -12.82 -14.00 3.31
N GLU A 39 -11.54 -13.85 3.61
CA GLU A 39 -10.94 -14.57 4.71
C GLU A 39 -11.69 -14.17 5.98
N LYS A 40 -12.57 -15.05 6.44
CA LYS A 40 -13.18 -14.91 7.76
C LYS A 40 -12.04 -14.70 8.72
N ALA A 41 -12.01 -13.52 9.37
CA ALA A 41 -11.20 -13.37 10.55
C ALA A 41 -11.57 -14.57 11.44
N THR A 42 -10.73 -15.57 11.48
CA THR A 42 -10.80 -16.61 12.48
C THR A 42 -10.39 -15.92 13.76
N ALA A 43 -11.36 -15.16 14.28
CA ALA A 43 -11.34 -14.56 15.60
C ALA A 43 -11.43 -15.68 16.60
N ARG A 44 -10.41 -16.50 16.69
CA ARG A 44 -10.17 -17.37 17.82
C ARG A 44 -8.68 -17.63 17.94
N GLY A 45 -8.09 -16.80 18.78
CA GLY A 45 -6.81 -17.11 19.41
C GLY A 45 -5.62 -16.86 18.50
N VAL A 46 -4.85 -15.92 18.94
CA VAL A 46 -3.56 -15.44 18.55
C VAL A 46 -3.62 -14.09 17.85
N ASP A 47 -3.40 -13.07 18.65
CA ASP A 47 -2.97 -11.72 18.30
C ASP A 47 -3.73 -11.00 17.20
N ALA A 48 -4.96 -10.58 17.54
CA ALA A 48 -5.73 -9.62 16.76
C ALA A 48 -5.05 -8.23 16.65
N ASP A 49 -3.94 -8.02 17.34
CA ASP A 49 -3.24 -6.72 17.44
C ASP A 49 -1.91 -6.63 16.67
N GLN A 50 -1.41 -7.73 16.16
CA GLN A 50 -0.33 -7.70 15.18
C GLN A 50 -0.86 -8.27 13.88
N GLY A 51 -1.60 -7.46 13.13
CA GLY A 51 -1.96 -7.79 11.75
C GLY A 51 -0.71 -8.34 11.08
N VAL A 52 -0.77 -9.56 10.54
CA VAL A 52 0.39 -10.23 9.95
C VAL A 52 0.94 -9.32 8.88
N LEU A 53 1.94 -8.52 9.23
CA LEU A 53 2.62 -7.63 8.31
C LEU A 53 3.17 -8.47 7.18
N VAL A 54 3.07 -7.98 5.95
CA VAL A 54 3.71 -8.62 4.81
C VAL A 54 5.20 -8.67 5.08
N SER A 55 5.74 -9.88 5.19
CA SER A 55 7.14 -10.20 5.44
C SER A 55 7.61 -11.20 4.40
N GLU A 56 8.90 -11.49 4.36
CA GLU A 56 9.45 -12.50 3.44
C GLU A 56 8.79 -13.87 3.62
N ASP A 57 8.46 -14.26 4.86
CA ASP A 57 7.89 -15.57 5.19
C ASP A 57 6.47 -15.77 4.66
N ASN A 58 5.67 -14.69 4.52
CA ASN A 58 4.28 -14.75 4.07
C ASN A 58 4.04 -14.04 2.73
N LEU A 59 5.10 -13.58 2.07
CA LEU A 59 5.02 -12.75 0.87
C LEU A 59 4.21 -13.40 -0.25
N VAL A 60 4.50 -14.66 -0.56
CA VAL A 60 3.82 -15.39 -1.64
C VAL A 60 2.35 -15.63 -1.31
N ALA A 61 2.02 -15.98 -0.06
CA ALA A 61 0.64 -16.17 0.36
C ALA A 61 -0.16 -14.86 0.29
N SER A 62 0.43 -13.76 0.76
CA SER A 62 -0.18 -12.42 0.69
C SER A 62 -0.34 -11.95 -0.76
N ALA A 63 0.62 -12.26 -1.63
CA ALA A 63 0.55 -11.94 -3.06
C ALA A 63 -0.57 -12.71 -3.76
N ARG A 64 -0.74 -14.01 -3.46
CA ARG A 64 -1.85 -14.83 -4.00
C ARG A 64 -3.21 -14.28 -3.58
N MET A 65 -3.40 -13.99 -2.29
CA MET A 65 -4.62 -13.38 -1.78
C MET A 65 -4.95 -12.06 -2.48
N ALA A 66 -3.95 -11.19 -2.67
CA ALA A 66 -4.13 -9.92 -3.38
C ALA A 66 -4.47 -10.13 -4.86
N ALA A 67 -3.85 -11.12 -5.51
CA ALA A 67 -4.11 -11.48 -6.90
C ALA A 67 -5.52 -12.05 -7.10
N GLU A 68 -5.99 -12.90 -6.18
CA GLU A 68 -7.36 -13.43 -6.18
C GLU A 68 -8.38 -12.31 -6.04
N LEU A 69 -8.22 -11.40 -5.05
CA LEU A 69 -9.09 -10.24 -4.91
C LEU A 69 -9.06 -9.33 -6.14
N SER A 70 -7.89 -9.18 -6.77
CA SER A 70 -7.76 -8.42 -8.01
C SER A 70 -8.51 -9.09 -9.17
N ALA A 71 -8.43 -10.41 -9.31
CA ALA A 71 -9.16 -11.16 -10.33
C ALA A 71 -10.69 -11.04 -10.14
N ASP A 72 -11.16 -11.08 -8.89
CA ASP A 72 -12.58 -10.97 -8.56
C ASP A 72 -13.15 -9.56 -8.80
N THR A 73 -12.36 -8.53 -8.54
CA THR A 73 -12.83 -7.13 -8.62
C THR A 73 -12.45 -6.42 -9.91
N GLY A 74 -11.46 -6.94 -10.65
CA GLY A 74 -10.85 -6.27 -11.79
C GLY A 74 -9.94 -5.08 -11.42
N ALA A 75 -9.80 -4.75 -10.15
CA ALA A 75 -8.99 -3.65 -9.66
C ALA A 75 -7.53 -4.06 -9.44
N VAL A 76 -6.61 -3.12 -9.51
CA VAL A 76 -5.26 -3.32 -8.93
C VAL A 76 -5.37 -3.34 -7.42
N VAL A 77 -4.86 -4.36 -6.76
CA VAL A 77 -4.87 -4.48 -5.30
C VAL A 77 -3.50 -4.15 -4.74
N ILE A 78 -3.45 -3.21 -3.79
CA ILE A 78 -2.23 -2.80 -3.10
C ILE A 78 -2.36 -3.18 -1.63
N VAL A 79 -1.47 -4.07 -1.16
CA VAL A 79 -1.34 -4.44 0.25
C VAL A 79 -0.18 -3.67 0.84
N SER A 80 -0.44 -2.74 1.75
CA SER A 80 0.63 -1.99 2.42
C SER A 80 1.13 -2.72 3.66
N GLY A 81 2.46 -2.74 3.83
CA GLY A 81 3.15 -3.41 4.93
C GLY A 81 4.60 -2.97 5.06
N ARG A 82 5.43 -3.83 5.62
CA ARG A 82 6.89 -3.65 5.58
C ARG A 82 7.43 -3.84 4.16
N ILE A 83 6.84 -4.78 3.43
CA ILE A 83 6.98 -4.95 2.00
C ILE A 83 5.59 -4.72 1.44
N ASP A 84 5.45 -3.79 0.51
CA ASP A 84 4.18 -3.56 -0.16
C ASP A 84 4.01 -4.56 -1.30
N ILE A 85 2.76 -4.98 -1.54
CA ILE A 85 2.42 -5.84 -2.68
C ILE A 85 1.53 -5.05 -3.61
N VAL A 86 1.81 -5.09 -4.90
CA VAL A 86 0.92 -4.61 -5.96
C VAL A 86 0.52 -5.82 -6.80
N ALA A 87 -0.76 -6.13 -6.87
CA ALA A 87 -1.28 -7.27 -7.62
C ALA A 87 -2.32 -6.83 -8.65
N HIS A 88 -2.26 -7.44 -9.84
CA HIS A 88 -3.26 -7.26 -10.89
C HIS A 88 -3.50 -8.57 -11.63
N ALA A 89 -4.75 -9.00 -11.68
CA ALA A 89 -5.13 -10.33 -12.16
C ALA A 89 -4.29 -11.40 -11.43
N GLN A 90 -3.52 -12.22 -12.16
CA GLN A 90 -2.70 -13.29 -11.57
C GLN A 90 -1.22 -12.89 -11.39
N LYS A 91 -0.90 -11.60 -11.55
CA LYS A 91 0.48 -11.09 -11.40
C LYS A 91 0.62 -10.30 -10.11
N ALA A 92 1.77 -10.42 -9.47
CA ALA A 92 2.07 -9.64 -8.27
C ALA A 92 3.55 -9.23 -8.21
N TRP A 93 3.78 -8.06 -7.65
CA TRP A 93 5.10 -7.48 -7.43
C TRP A 93 5.22 -7.07 -5.97
N ALA A 94 6.40 -7.28 -5.40
CA ALA A 94 6.81 -6.72 -4.12
C ALA A 94 7.53 -5.39 -4.33
N VAL A 95 7.25 -4.42 -3.48
CA VAL A 95 7.95 -3.15 -3.40
C VAL A 95 8.54 -3.03 -2.00
N SER A 96 9.88 -3.00 -1.92
CA SER A 96 10.62 -2.97 -0.66
C SER A 96 11.19 -1.57 -0.34
N ASN A 97 10.65 -0.54 -0.99
CA ASN A 97 10.96 0.84 -0.65
C ASN A 97 10.18 1.29 0.58
N GLY A 98 10.75 2.21 1.32
CA GLY A 98 10.15 2.84 2.48
C GLY A 98 11.09 2.88 3.68
N ASP A 99 10.67 3.60 4.70
CA ASP A 99 11.41 3.77 5.95
C ASP A 99 10.50 3.51 7.17
N PRO A 100 10.98 2.87 8.23
CA PRO A 100 10.21 2.62 9.44
C PRO A 100 9.57 3.87 10.06
N LEU A 101 10.15 5.05 9.87
CA LEU A 101 9.58 6.31 10.34
C LEU A 101 8.23 6.65 9.73
N MET A 102 7.92 6.10 8.53
CA MET A 102 6.60 6.25 7.91
C MET A 102 5.47 5.70 8.80
N THR A 103 5.75 4.70 9.62
CA THR A 103 4.76 4.13 10.55
C THR A 103 4.57 4.97 11.80
N ARG A 104 5.51 5.89 12.10
CA ARG A 104 5.49 6.75 13.28
C ARG A 104 4.80 8.09 13.04
N ILE A 105 4.35 8.36 11.83
CA ILE A 105 3.58 9.54 11.47
C ILE A 105 2.16 9.16 11.03
N THR A 106 1.18 9.92 11.50
CA THR A 106 -0.22 9.73 11.07
C THR A 106 -0.40 10.23 9.65
N GLY A 107 -1.08 9.44 8.82
CA GLY A 107 -1.53 9.84 7.49
C GLY A 107 -0.65 9.37 6.33
N SER A 108 0.48 8.70 6.55
CA SER A 108 1.33 8.14 5.49
C SER A 108 0.55 7.22 4.54
N GLY A 109 -0.31 6.35 5.11
CA GLY A 109 -1.19 5.48 4.32
C GLY A 109 -2.21 6.25 3.47
N CYS A 110 -2.76 7.35 3.99
CA CYS A 110 -3.68 8.23 3.25
C CYS A 110 -2.93 8.97 2.13
N MET A 111 -1.73 9.48 2.39
CA MET A 111 -0.88 10.10 1.37
C MET A 111 -0.60 9.14 0.22
N THR A 112 -0.22 7.88 0.53
CA THR A 112 -0.03 6.85 -0.49
C THR A 112 -1.29 6.64 -1.34
N ALA A 113 -2.48 6.62 -0.74
CA ALA A 113 -3.73 6.46 -1.48
C ALA A 113 -4.00 7.63 -2.44
N VAL A 114 -3.66 8.86 -2.04
CA VAL A 114 -3.75 10.05 -2.91
C VAL A 114 -2.77 9.95 -4.07
N VAL A 115 -1.51 9.57 -3.81
CA VAL A 115 -0.49 9.40 -4.87
C VAL A 115 -0.91 8.31 -5.85
N VAL A 116 -1.47 7.18 -5.37
CA VAL A 116 -2.05 6.15 -6.24
C VAL A 116 -3.16 6.74 -7.12
N GLY A 117 -4.08 7.51 -6.54
CA GLY A 117 -5.16 8.15 -7.30
C GLY A 117 -4.65 9.10 -8.38
N CYS A 118 -3.61 9.89 -8.08
CA CYS A 118 -2.97 10.79 -9.05
C CYS A 118 -2.32 10.01 -10.20
N CYS A 119 -1.54 8.96 -9.90
CA CYS A 119 -0.86 8.15 -10.91
C CYS A 119 -1.85 7.39 -11.79
N VAL A 120 -2.89 6.81 -11.20
CA VAL A 120 -3.97 6.13 -11.93
C VAL A 120 -4.73 7.10 -12.83
N GLY A 121 -5.01 8.31 -12.34
CA GLY A 121 -5.65 9.36 -13.15
C GLY A 121 -4.78 9.85 -14.31
N ALA A 122 -3.46 9.87 -14.13
CA ALA A 122 -2.51 10.27 -15.16
C ALA A 122 -2.27 9.17 -16.22
N ALA A 123 -2.40 7.89 -15.85
CA ALA A 123 -2.16 6.76 -16.73
C ALA A 123 -3.29 5.70 -16.62
N PRO A 124 -4.52 6.02 -17.01
CA PRO A 124 -5.69 5.16 -16.79
C PRO A 124 -5.68 3.85 -17.58
N THR A 125 -4.84 3.76 -18.61
CA THR A 125 -4.67 2.54 -19.43
C THR A 125 -3.57 1.61 -18.89
N GLU A 126 -2.74 2.08 -17.96
CA GLU A 126 -1.56 1.39 -17.44
C GLU A 126 -1.67 1.23 -15.91
N LEU A 127 -2.83 0.75 -15.43
CA LEU A 127 -3.16 0.73 -14.01
C LEU A 127 -2.11 0.02 -13.12
N PRO A 128 -1.57 -1.17 -13.49
CA PRO A 128 -0.57 -1.83 -12.67
C PRO A 128 0.73 -1.01 -12.54
N GLN A 129 1.20 -0.43 -13.67
CA GLN A 129 2.40 0.39 -13.71
C GLN A 129 2.21 1.69 -12.92
N ALA A 130 1.04 2.32 -13.05
CA ALA A 130 0.68 3.52 -12.29
C ALA A 130 0.69 3.24 -10.78
N CYS A 131 0.12 2.12 -10.35
CA CYS A 131 0.10 1.72 -8.95
C CYS A 131 1.50 1.35 -8.43
N LEU A 132 2.32 0.66 -9.23
CA LEU A 132 3.72 0.38 -8.89
C LEU A 132 4.52 1.67 -8.76
N CYS A 133 4.41 2.58 -9.72
CA CYS A 133 5.07 3.89 -9.67
C CYS A 133 4.68 4.66 -8.41
N ALA A 134 3.40 4.75 -8.10
CA ALA A 134 2.89 5.43 -6.90
C ALA A 134 3.43 4.83 -5.60
N THR A 135 3.47 3.50 -5.52
CA THR A 135 3.98 2.79 -4.33
C THR A 135 5.49 3.02 -4.17
N CYS A 136 6.27 2.90 -5.26
CA CYS A 136 7.69 3.21 -5.26
C CYS A 136 7.95 4.69 -4.90
N ALA A 137 7.23 5.63 -5.51
CA ALA A 137 7.40 7.05 -5.26
C ALA A 137 7.22 7.39 -3.78
N MET A 138 6.16 6.86 -3.15
CA MET A 138 5.91 7.08 -1.74
C MET A 138 6.98 6.46 -0.84
N GLY A 139 7.45 5.25 -1.16
CA GLY A 139 8.51 4.58 -0.43
C GLY A 139 9.86 5.31 -0.58
N VAL A 140 10.22 5.69 -1.80
CA VAL A 140 11.45 6.46 -2.08
C VAL A 140 11.42 7.82 -1.38
N ALA A 141 10.29 8.53 -1.41
CA ALA A 141 10.14 9.78 -0.67
C ALA A 141 10.33 9.58 0.84
N GLY A 142 9.86 8.46 1.38
CA GLY A 142 10.08 8.08 2.78
C GLY A 142 11.55 7.86 3.11
N GLU A 143 12.30 7.20 2.23
CA GLU A 143 13.74 6.99 2.36
C GLU A 143 14.51 8.32 2.31
N VAL A 144 14.21 9.18 1.33
CA VAL A 144 14.82 10.51 1.17
C VAL A 144 14.52 11.40 2.38
N ALA A 145 13.29 11.39 2.88
CA ALA A 145 12.92 12.13 4.09
C ALA A 145 13.71 11.67 5.32
N SER A 146 13.95 10.38 5.45
CA SER A 146 14.74 9.81 6.54
C SER A 146 16.21 10.24 6.46
N GLU A 147 16.81 10.16 5.27
CA GLU A 147 18.17 10.63 5.00
C GLU A 147 18.32 12.12 5.36
N ASN A 148 17.41 12.97 4.89
CA ASN A 148 17.43 14.40 5.16
C ASN A 148 17.22 14.74 6.64
N MET A 149 16.31 14.02 7.31
CA MET A 149 16.05 14.21 8.74
C MET A 149 17.29 13.84 9.58
N ALA A 150 17.97 12.76 9.23
CA ALA A 150 19.18 12.33 9.94
C ALA A 150 20.28 13.40 9.87
N ALA A 151 20.38 14.15 8.79
CA ALA A 151 21.35 15.23 8.61
C ALA A 151 21.11 16.43 9.55
N VAL A 152 19.87 16.67 9.98
CA VAL A 152 19.51 17.82 10.82
C VAL A 152 19.15 17.45 12.27
N GLY A 153 19.14 16.16 12.60
CA GLY A 153 18.82 15.68 13.97
C GLY A 153 17.35 15.91 14.39
N GLY A 154 16.43 15.83 13.42
CA GLY A 154 15.00 16.07 13.65
C GLY A 154 14.25 14.89 14.27
N GLY A 155 12.98 15.10 14.60
CA GLY A 155 12.02 14.10 15.07
C GLY A 155 10.92 13.80 14.04
N THR A 156 9.84 13.13 14.48
CA THR A 156 8.72 12.72 13.60
C THR A 156 8.00 13.88 12.93
N GLY A 157 7.93 15.05 13.57
CA GLY A 157 7.36 16.27 12.97
C GLY A 157 8.21 16.76 11.78
N THR A 158 9.53 16.81 11.96
CA THR A 158 10.51 17.14 10.92
C THR A 158 10.42 16.12 9.78
N TYR A 159 10.41 14.82 10.11
CA TYR A 159 10.26 13.76 9.13
C TYR A 159 9.01 13.92 8.25
N ARG A 160 7.86 14.24 8.88
CA ARG A 160 6.61 14.46 8.13
C ARG A 160 6.72 15.61 7.13
N SER A 161 7.34 16.72 7.54
CA SER A 161 7.56 17.85 6.63
C SER A 161 8.50 17.48 5.48
N MET A 162 9.61 16.80 5.80
CA MET A 162 10.57 16.33 4.79
C MET A 162 9.99 15.29 3.84
N LEU A 163 9.02 14.46 4.29
CA LEU A 163 8.30 13.55 3.42
C LEU A 163 7.48 14.30 2.36
N LEU A 164 6.81 15.39 2.75
CA LEU A 164 6.07 16.23 1.82
C LEU A 164 7.01 16.96 0.85
N ASP A 165 8.13 17.47 1.36
CA ASP A 165 9.16 18.11 0.53
C ASP A 165 9.74 17.13 -0.48
N ALA A 166 10.10 15.91 -0.04
CA ALA A 166 10.60 14.85 -0.91
C ALA A 166 9.59 14.50 -2.00
N MET A 167 8.32 14.31 -1.63
CA MET A 167 7.25 14.05 -2.62
C MET A 167 7.09 15.17 -3.64
N SER A 168 7.27 16.43 -3.24
CA SER A 168 7.11 17.59 -4.13
C SER A 168 8.26 17.76 -5.13
N THR A 169 9.41 17.19 -4.84
CA THR A 169 10.64 17.31 -5.66
C THR A 169 11.05 16.03 -6.37
N LEU A 170 10.38 14.91 -6.08
CA LEU A 170 10.69 13.60 -6.66
C LEU A 170 10.35 13.58 -8.17
N ASP A 171 11.28 13.08 -8.96
CA ASP A 171 11.10 12.91 -10.41
C ASP A 171 11.22 11.43 -10.83
N GLY A 172 10.90 11.16 -12.09
CA GLY A 172 10.95 9.81 -12.66
C GLY A 172 12.31 9.14 -12.57
N PRO A 173 13.41 9.82 -12.95
CA PRO A 173 14.78 9.31 -12.78
C PRO A 173 15.12 8.91 -11.34
N ALA A 174 14.77 9.74 -10.36
CA ALA A 174 15.02 9.47 -8.95
C ALA A 174 14.24 8.24 -8.46
N ILE A 175 12.95 8.11 -8.85
CA ILE A 175 12.15 6.93 -8.55
C ILE A 175 12.79 5.68 -9.17
N THR A 176 13.11 5.72 -10.46
CA THR A 176 13.63 4.56 -11.19
C THR A 176 14.97 4.09 -10.61
N CYS A 177 15.86 5.01 -10.24
CA CYS A 177 17.16 4.70 -9.67
C CYS A 177 17.06 4.01 -8.29
N ARG A 178 16.06 4.36 -7.50
CA ARG A 178 15.89 3.87 -6.13
C ARG A 178 14.83 2.77 -5.98
N ALA A 179 14.04 2.48 -7.02
CA ALA A 179 12.96 1.51 -6.96
C ALA A 179 13.48 0.10 -6.63
N LYS A 180 12.86 -0.54 -5.63
CA LYS A 180 13.15 -1.90 -5.17
C LYS A 180 11.94 -2.78 -5.45
N VAL A 181 11.77 -3.14 -6.70
CA VAL A 181 10.63 -3.94 -7.20
C VAL A 181 11.08 -5.34 -7.56
N LYS A 182 10.34 -6.34 -7.10
CA LYS A 182 10.55 -7.75 -7.42
C LYS A 182 9.25 -8.37 -7.90
N TYR A 183 9.29 -9.04 -9.05
CA TYR A 183 8.18 -9.88 -9.52
C TYR A 183 8.05 -11.13 -8.65
N ILE A 184 6.82 -11.49 -8.23
CA ILE A 184 6.56 -12.62 -7.32
C ILE A 184 5.71 -13.69 -7.99
N LEU A 185 4.63 -13.29 -8.72
CA LEU A 185 3.67 -14.19 -9.38
C LEU A 185 3.47 -13.79 -10.83
#